data_d7e64286c1c86adc7a9c2fa3d2a2106e
#
_entry.id   d7e64286c1c86adc7a9c2fa3d2a2106e
#
_cell.length_a   1.000
_cell.length_b   1.000
_cell.length_c   1.000
_cell.angle_alpha   90.00
_cell.angle_beta   90.00
_cell.angle_gamma   90.00
#
_symmetry.space_group_name_H-M   'P 1'
#
loop_
_entity.id
_entity.type
_entity.pdbx_description
1 polymer ?
#
loop_
_entity_poly.entity_id
_entity_poly.type
_entity_poly.pdbx_seq_one_letter_code
_entity_poly.pdbx_strand_id
1 'polypeptide(L)'
;MINIRRSNDRGGGDYGWLNTRHTFSFDQYHDPRFMGFRSLRVINEDRVAPGEGFPTHPHRDMEIITYILEGALEHKDSLGTGSVIRPGDGQRMSAGRGIRHSEMNPSPTEAAHLLQIWIMPDRAGHEPSYEQKAFPDEDKRGKLRLIAGPDGKDGSVTIHQDARLYVTLLSPGQEVVHQLGKGRYAWLQVAKGAVELNGKPLHQGDGAAVSDEQKLTIKGAQAAEVLLFDLA
;
A
#
# COMPACT_ATOMS: atom_id res chain seq x y z
N MET A 1 21.35 5.50 -0.26
CA MET A 1 20.87 6.56 0.69
C MET A 1 19.47 6.17 1.19
N ILE A 2 19.21 6.27 2.50
CA ILE A 2 17.92 5.93 3.11
C ILE A 2 17.39 7.14 3.88
N ASN A 3 16.26 7.71 3.42
CA ASN A 3 15.58 8.86 4.01
C ASN A 3 14.28 8.39 4.69
N ILE A 4 14.19 8.52 6.00
CA ILE A 4 13.05 8.04 6.78
C ILE A 4 11.99 9.13 6.91
N ARG A 5 10.73 8.79 6.59
CA ARG A 5 9.52 9.54 6.87
C ARG A 5 8.89 8.98 8.15
N ARG A 6 8.97 9.71 9.24
CA ARG A 6 8.42 9.26 10.52
C ARG A 6 6.89 9.31 10.51
N SER A 7 6.27 8.35 11.18
CA SER A 7 4.81 8.24 11.30
C SER A 7 4.18 9.54 11.81
N ASN A 8 4.78 10.16 12.84
CA ASN A 8 4.27 11.40 13.45
C ASN A 8 4.44 12.65 12.58
N ASP A 9 5.26 12.58 11.51
CA ASP A 9 5.46 13.70 10.58
C ASP A 9 4.47 13.66 9.41
N ARG A 10 3.65 12.60 9.30
CA ARG A 10 2.64 12.45 8.24
C ARG A 10 1.48 13.43 8.46
N GLY A 11 0.85 13.84 7.33
CA GLY A 11 -0.40 14.58 7.37
C GLY A 11 -1.60 13.73 7.77
N GLY A 12 -2.79 14.33 7.69
CA GLY A 12 -4.05 13.64 7.95
C GLY A 12 -4.85 14.26 9.09
N GLY A 13 -5.86 13.57 9.57
CA GLY A 13 -6.75 14.05 10.61
C GLY A 13 -7.70 12.98 11.13
N ASP A 14 -8.52 13.37 12.09
CA ASP A 14 -9.63 12.58 12.62
C ASP A 14 -10.93 13.32 12.35
N TYR A 15 -11.81 12.68 11.56
CA TYR A 15 -13.11 13.22 11.13
C TYR A 15 -14.29 12.51 11.82
N GLY A 16 -14.01 11.74 12.87
CA GLY A 16 -14.97 10.91 13.59
C GLY A 16 -15.20 9.56 12.91
N TRP A 17 -15.69 9.55 11.68
CA TRP A 17 -15.89 8.32 10.93
C TRP A 17 -14.61 7.80 10.25
N LEU A 18 -13.62 8.68 10.02
CA LEU A 18 -12.35 8.40 9.37
C LEU A 18 -11.20 9.00 10.17
N ASN A 19 -10.29 8.16 10.68
CA ASN A 19 -8.98 8.57 11.13
C ASN A 19 -7.96 8.20 10.05
N THR A 20 -7.30 9.22 9.46
CA THR A 20 -6.40 9.04 8.32
C THR A 20 -5.02 9.61 8.56
N ARG A 21 -3.98 8.97 8.01
CA ARG A 21 -2.59 9.45 8.00
C ARG A 21 -2.05 9.41 6.57
N HIS A 22 -1.60 10.56 6.08
CA HIS A 22 -1.11 10.73 4.72
C HIS A 22 0.42 10.75 4.67
N THR A 23 1.01 9.74 4.08
CA THR A 23 2.48 9.66 3.89
C THR A 23 2.97 10.72 2.91
N PHE A 24 2.20 10.99 1.87
CA PHE A 24 2.43 12.04 0.87
C PHE A 24 1.29 13.05 0.88
N SER A 25 1.50 14.18 0.20
CA SER A 25 0.46 15.21 0.03
C SER A 25 -0.78 14.64 -0.62
N PHE A 26 -1.91 14.81 0.05
CA PHE A 26 -3.20 14.28 -0.36
C PHE A 26 -4.33 15.17 0.20
N ASP A 27 -5.38 15.39 -0.60
CA ASP A 27 -6.51 16.24 -0.25
C ASP A 27 -6.05 17.61 0.28
N GLN A 28 -6.43 18.01 1.48
CA GLN A 28 -6.07 19.29 2.10
C GLN A 28 -4.63 19.31 2.68
N TYR A 29 -4.01 18.14 2.88
CA TYR A 29 -2.63 18.09 3.34
C TYR A 29 -1.67 18.35 2.19
N HIS A 30 -0.85 19.40 2.30
CA HIS A 30 0.15 19.77 1.30
C HIS A 30 1.52 20.02 1.94
N ASP A 31 2.49 19.18 1.61
CA ASP A 31 3.90 19.37 1.94
C ASP A 31 4.72 19.16 0.64
N PRO A 32 5.33 20.21 0.07
CA PRO A 32 6.06 20.12 -1.19
C PRO A 32 7.26 19.17 -1.14
N ARG A 33 7.74 18.80 0.05
CA ARG A 33 8.82 17.82 0.22
C ARG A 33 8.33 16.38 0.06
N PHE A 34 7.00 16.16 0.16
CA PHE A 34 6.37 14.84 0.17
C PHE A 34 5.17 14.80 -0.79
N MET A 35 5.45 14.97 -2.09
CA MET A 35 4.43 14.91 -3.15
C MET A 35 4.23 13.50 -3.71
N GLY A 36 5.11 12.57 -3.36
CA GLY A 36 5.20 11.20 -3.84
C GLY A 36 6.65 10.74 -3.86
N PHE A 37 6.89 9.50 -4.28
CA PHE A 37 8.22 8.95 -4.48
C PHE A 37 8.25 8.08 -5.74
N ARG A 38 8.95 8.53 -6.80
CA ARG A 38 8.93 7.91 -8.12
C ARG A 38 7.48 7.83 -8.64
N SER A 39 7.00 6.64 -9.05
CA SER A 39 5.62 6.44 -9.45
C SER A 39 4.63 6.29 -8.28
N LEU A 40 5.12 6.12 -7.06
CA LEU A 40 4.29 5.99 -5.86
C LEU A 40 3.76 7.37 -5.43
N ARG A 41 2.43 7.55 -5.51
CA ARG A 41 1.78 8.85 -5.33
C ARG A 41 1.07 8.99 -3.99
N VAL A 42 0.46 7.92 -3.49
CA VAL A 42 -0.30 7.92 -2.23
C VAL A 42 0.03 6.68 -1.42
N ILE A 43 0.21 6.84 -0.12
CA ILE A 43 0.01 5.83 0.91
C ILE A 43 -0.76 6.52 2.04
N ASN A 44 -2.05 6.27 2.11
CA ASN A 44 -2.90 6.67 3.22
C ASN A 44 -3.13 5.47 4.14
N GLU A 45 -2.99 5.67 5.42
CA GLU A 45 -3.35 4.71 6.46
C GLU A 45 -4.67 5.17 7.07
N ASP A 46 -5.72 4.39 6.84
CA ASP A 46 -7.09 4.76 7.17
C ASP A 46 -7.70 3.80 8.18
N ARG A 47 -8.39 4.36 9.18
CA ARG A 47 -9.31 3.64 10.06
C ARG A 47 -10.71 4.16 9.81
N VAL A 48 -11.58 3.28 9.30
CA VAL A 48 -12.95 3.60 8.91
C VAL A 48 -13.91 3.01 9.95
N ALA A 49 -14.75 3.85 10.52
CA ALA A 49 -15.73 3.43 11.54
C ALA A 49 -16.73 2.40 11.00
N PRO A 50 -17.38 1.62 11.89
CA PRO A 50 -18.40 0.64 11.48
C PRO A 50 -19.52 1.28 10.65
N GLY A 51 -19.88 0.65 9.53
CA GLY A 51 -20.94 1.10 8.63
C GLY A 51 -20.63 2.35 7.81
N GLU A 52 -19.48 2.96 8.02
CA GLU A 52 -19.04 4.18 7.33
C GLU A 52 -18.12 3.85 6.14
N GLY A 53 -17.75 4.87 5.37
CA GLY A 53 -16.84 4.70 4.22
C GLY A 53 -16.90 5.84 3.25
N PHE A 54 -16.36 5.58 2.06
CA PHE A 54 -16.27 6.55 0.97
C PHE A 54 -17.42 6.31 -0.01
N PRO A 55 -18.39 7.24 -0.09
CA PRO A 55 -19.48 7.13 -1.06
C PRO A 55 -18.97 7.18 -2.50
N THR A 56 -19.83 6.92 -3.47
CA THR A 56 -19.45 6.84 -4.88
C THR A 56 -18.74 8.10 -5.37
N HIS A 57 -17.47 7.93 -5.77
CA HIS A 57 -16.58 8.99 -6.27
C HIS A 57 -15.80 8.51 -7.50
N PRO A 58 -15.31 9.42 -8.35
CA PRO A 58 -14.61 9.08 -9.58
C PRO A 58 -13.09 9.00 -9.39
N HIS A 59 -12.44 8.16 -10.22
CA HIS A 59 -10.99 8.14 -10.43
C HIS A 59 -10.67 8.09 -11.93
N ARG A 60 -9.48 8.56 -12.28
CA ARG A 60 -8.91 8.49 -13.62
C ARG A 60 -7.38 8.35 -13.53
N ASP A 61 -6.81 7.56 -14.46
CA ASP A 61 -5.38 7.43 -14.68
C ASP A 61 -4.59 7.18 -13.40
N MET A 62 -5.03 6.16 -12.64
CA MET A 62 -4.39 5.75 -11.39
C MET A 62 -4.52 4.24 -11.19
N GLU A 63 -3.45 3.61 -10.73
CA GLU A 63 -3.46 2.25 -10.19
C GLU A 63 -3.68 2.34 -8.70
N ILE A 64 -4.83 1.86 -8.23
CA ILE A 64 -5.25 1.96 -6.82
C ILE A 64 -5.21 0.56 -6.21
N ILE A 65 -4.47 0.42 -5.12
CA ILE A 65 -4.33 -0.85 -4.39
C ILE A 65 -4.84 -0.64 -2.98
N THR A 66 -5.78 -1.49 -2.55
CA THR A 66 -6.28 -1.54 -1.18
C THR A 66 -5.66 -2.73 -0.46
N TYR A 67 -5.02 -2.49 0.67
CA TYR A 67 -4.41 -3.50 1.52
C TYR A 67 -5.00 -3.42 2.93
N ILE A 68 -5.78 -4.45 3.31
CA ILE A 68 -6.49 -4.48 4.60
C ILE A 68 -5.57 -5.04 5.68
N LEU A 69 -5.46 -4.31 6.79
CA LEU A 69 -4.72 -4.72 7.98
C LEU A 69 -5.65 -5.35 9.03
N GLU A 70 -6.88 -4.80 9.19
CA GLU A 70 -7.89 -5.28 10.14
C GLU A 70 -9.29 -5.01 9.59
N GLY A 71 -10.26 -5.85 9.96
CA GLY A 71 -11.65 -5.71 9.51
C GLY A 71 -11.84 -6.07 8.04
N ALA A 72 -12.66 -5.31 7.32
CA ALA A 72 -12.96 -5.53 5.91
C ALA A 72 -13.41 -4.23 5.22
N LEU A 73 -13.30 -4.19 3.89
CA LEU A 73 -13.82 -3.10 3.08
C LEU A 73 -14.65 -3.67 1.92
N GLU A 74 -15.90 -3.23 1.76
CA GLU A 74 -16.74 -3.57 0.62
C GLU A 74 -16.47 -2.57 -0.51
N HIS A 75 -16.09 -3.07 -1.68
CA HIS A 75 -15.90 -2.31 -2.92
C HIS A 75 -17.08 -2.55 -3.87
N LYS A 76 -17.58 -1.48 -4.48
CA LYS A 76 -18.53 -1.52 -5.60
C LYS A 76 -18.14 -0.50 -6.65
N ASP A 77 -18.15 -0.88 -7.93
CA ASP A 77 -17.74 0.00 -9.02
C ASP A 77 -18.69 0.04 -10.22
N SER A 78 -18.43 0.99 -11.12
CA SER A 78 -19.21 1.21 -12.35
C SER A 78 -18.99 0.17 -13.44
N LEU A 79 -18.07 -0.80 -13.25
CA LEU A 79 -17.91 -1.98 -14.11
C LEU A 79 -18.89 -3.10 -13.70
N GLY A 80 -19.60 -2.92 -12.57
CA GLY A 80 -20.47 -3.93 -11.99
C GLY A 80 -19.75 -4.90 -11.03
N THR A 81 -18.51 -4.61 -10.67
CA THR A 81 -17.78 -5.38 -9.68
C THR A 81 -18.29 -5.05 -8.28
N GLY A 82 -18.53 -6.08 -7.47
CA GLY A 82 -18.82 -5.98 -6.04
C GLY A 82 -18.03 -7.05 -5.30
N SER A 83 -17.26 -6.66 -4.29
CA SER A 83 -16.44 -7.59 -3.51
C SER A 83 -16.21 -7.08 -2.10
N VAL A 84 -15.81 -7.97 -1.20
CA VAL A 84 -15.35 -7.63 0.14
C VAL A 84 -13.88 -8.02 0.26
N ILE A 85 -13.04 -7.03 0.55
CA ILE A 85 -11.61 -7.16 0.71
C ILE A 85 -11.31 -7.41 2.19
N ARG A 86 -10.47 -8.40 2.49
CA ARG A 86 -10.12 -8.81 3.87
C ARG A 86 -8.60 -8.87 4.07
N PRO A 87 -8.12 -8.95 5.31
CA PRO A 87 -6.70 -9.21 5.56
C PRO A 87 -6.22 -10.44 4.81
N GLY A 88 -5.08 -10.31 4.12
CA GLY A 88 -4.54 -11.34 3.24
C GLY A 88 -4.93 -11.18 1.77
N ASP A 89 -5.90 -10.32 1.43
CA ASP A 89 -6.19 -9.99 0.04
C ASP A 89 -5.29 -8.86 -0.47
N GLY A 90 -4.94 -8.92 -1.74
CA GLY A 90 -4.43 -7.82 -2.54
C GLY A 90 -5.48 -7.43 -3.57
N GLN A 91 -6.08 -6.28 -3.41
CA GLN A 91 -7.05 -5.73 -4.36
C GLN A 91 -6.41 -4.62 -5.17
N ARG A 92 -6.66 -4.61 -6.48
CA ARG A 92 -6.24 -3.55 -7.40
C ARG A 92 -7.40 -3.11 -8.28
N MET A 93 -7.58 -1.79 -8.39
CA MET A 93 -8.44 -1.13 -9.36
C MET A 93 -7.59 -0.24 -10.26
N SER A 94 -7.53 -0.53 -11.56
CA SER A 94 -7.00 0.38 -12.57
C SER A 94 -8.09 1.36 -12.97
N ALA A 95 -7.91 2.64 -12.66
CA ALA A 95 -8.91 3.66 -12.97
C ALA A 95 -8.96 4.00 -14.47
N GLY A 96 -7.83 3.89 -15.17
CA GLY A 96 -7.72 4.09 -16.61
C GLY A 96 -8.44 5.33 -17.10
N ARG A 97 -9.21 5.22 -18.19
CA ARG A 97 -9.97 6.34 -18.77
C ARG A 97 -11.12 6.86 -17.89
N GLY A 98 -11.41 6.23 -16.77
CA GLY A 98 -12.37 6.66 -15.77
C GLY A 98 -13.19 5.52 -15.19
N ILE A 99 -13.33 5.52 -13.87
CA ILE A 99 -14.16 4.61 -13.09
C ILE A 99 -14.81 5.39 -11.94
N ARG A 100 -15.95 4.92 -11.47
CA ARG A 100 -16.58 5.39 -10.24
C ARG A 100 -16.71 4.21 -9.31
N HIS A 101 -16.37 4.40 -8.02
CA HIS A 101 -16.51 3.35 -7.03
C HIS A 101 -16.90 3.91 -5.66
N SER A 102 -17.33 3.01 -4.78
CA SER A 102 -17.53 3.26 -3.36
C SER A 102 -16.77 2.20 -2.56
N GLU A 103 -16.32 2.59 -1.35
CA GLU A 103 -15.60 1.74 -0.42
C GLU A 103 -16.21 1.90 0.97
N MET A 104 -16.90 0.88 1.47
CA MET A 104 -17.65 0.93 2.72
C MET A 104 -17.14 -0.12 3.69
N ASN A 105 -17.07 0.21 4.97
CA ASN A 105 -16.87 -0.79 6.00
C ASN A 105 -18.19 -1.57 6.20
N PRO A 106 -18.26 -2.86 5.83
CA PRO A 106 -19.50 -3.63 5.92
C PRO A 106 -19.83 -4.08 7.34
N SER A 107 -18.91 -3.93 8.30
CA SER A 107 -19.15 -4.33 9.70
C SER A 107 -20.02 -3.29 10.42
N PRO A 108 -21.05 -3.71 11.16
CA PRO A 108 -21.83 -2.80 12.00
C PRO A 108 -21.14 -2.47 13.34
N THR A 109 -20.04 -3.13 13.70
CA THR A 109 -19.47 -3.04 15.06
C THR A 109 -17.94 -2.85 15.09
N GLU A 110 -17.22 -3.25 14.04
CA GLU A 110 -15.76 -3.25 14.02
C GLU A 110 -15.24 -2.24 12.99
N ALA A 111 -14.20 -1.49 13.37
CA ALA A 111 -13.54 -0.59 12.45
C ALA A 111 -12.70 -1.37 11.41
N ALA A 112 -12.61 -0.84 10.21
CA ALA A 112 -11.66 -1.30 9.20
C ALA A 112 -10.36 -0.49 9.31
N HIS A 113 -9.20 -1.17 9.22
CA HIS A 113 -7.88 -0.55 9.16
C HIS A 113 -7.19 -1.00 7.88
N LEU A 114 -6.75 -0.05 7.07
CA LEU A 114 -6.21 -0.33 5.74
C LEU A 114 -5.11 0.65 5.31
N LEU A 115 -4.36 0.26 4.30
CA LEU A 115 -3.52 1.13 3.49
C LEU A 115 -4.16 1.31 2.12
N GLN A 116 -4.44 2.57 1.74
CA GLN A 116 -4.82 2.95 0.39
C GLN A 116 -3.58 3.44 -0.35
N ILE A 117 -3.22 2.75 -1.44
CA ILE A 117 -1.96 2.95 -2.17
C ILE A 117 -2.30 3.35 -3.60
N TRP A 118 -1.71 4.45 -4.08
CA TRP A 118 -1.87 4.89 -5.46
C TRP A 118 -0.53 4.94 -6.17
N ILE A 119 -0.47 4.31 -7.33
CA ILE A 119 0.70 4.30 -8.22
C ILE A 119 0.28 4.94 -9.54
N MET A 120 1.06 5.91 -10.02
CA MET A 120 0.85 6.50 -11.33
C MET A 120 1.08 5.45 -12.42
N PRO A 121 0.17 5.25 -13.37
CA PRO A 121 0.38 4.32 -14.46
C PRO A 121 1.48 4.80 -15.43
N ASP A 122 1.99 3.90 -16.26
CA ASP A 122 3.00 4.18 -17.29
C ASP A 122 2.51 5.16 -18.37
N ARG A 123 1.19 5.18 -18.61
CA ARG A 123 0.50 6.11 -19.52
C ARG A 123 -0.95 6.32 -19.11
N ALA A 124 -1.54 7.38 -19.59
CA ALA A 124 -2.98 7.65 -19.41
C ALA A 124 -3.84 6.77 -20.35
N GLY A 125 -5.12 6.63 -20.00
CA GLY A 125 -6.16 6.07 -20.85
C GLY A 125 -6.17 4.55 -20.95
N HIS A 126 -5.61 3.81 -19.98
CA HIS A 126 -5.82 2.36 -19.86
C HIS A 126 -7.31 2.02 -19.74
N GLU A 127 -7.69 0.80 -20.10
CA GLU A 127 -9.03 0.30 -19.81
C GLU A 127 -9.19 0.13 -18.28
N PRO A 128 -10.29 0.62 -17.69
CA PRO A 128 -10.59 0.36 -16.30
C PRO A 128 -10.73 -1.14 -16.04
N SER A 129 -10.19 -1.61 -14.93
CA SER A 129 -10.24 -3.03 -14.58
C SER A 129 -10.10 -3.26 -13.09
N TYR A 130 -10.48 -4.44 -12.63
CA TYR A 130 -10.44 -4.87 -11.24
C TYR A 130 -9.78 -6.24 -11.11
N GLU A 131 -8.94 -6.43 -10.11
CA GLU A 131 -8.41 -7.71 -9.69
C GLU A 131 -8.39 -7.80 -8.15
N GLN A 132 -8.72 -8.98 -7.62
CA GLN A 132 -8.54 -9.32 -6.20
C GLN A 132 -8.01 -10.74 -6.10
N LYS A 133 -6.96 -10.95 -5.30
CA LYS A 133 -6.35 -12.25 -5.06
C LYS A 133 -6.00 -12.41 -3.60
N ALA A 134 -6.13 -13.64 -3.09
CA ALA A 134 -5.72 -13.97 -1.73
C ALA A 134 -4.21 -14.29 -1.68
N PHE A 135 -3.54 -13.75 -0.68
CA PHE A 135 -2.13 -13.99 -0.37
C PHE A 135 -2.05 -14.43 1.09
N PRO A 136 -2.11 -15.74 1.36
CA PRO A 136 -2.15 -16.26 2.72
C PRO A 136 -0.85 -15.95 3.48
N ASP A 137 -0.94 -15.90 4.80
CA ASP A 137 0.18 -15.51 5.66
C ASP A 137 1.40 -16.40 5.49
N GLU A 138 1.22 -17.71 5.26
CA GLU A 138 2.31 -18.67 5.02
C GLU A 138 3.19 -18.29 3.82
N ASP A 139 2.64 -17.59 2.84
CA ASP A 139 3.40 -17.12 1.67
C ASP A 139 4.21 -15.85 1.98
N LYS A 140 3.86 -15.13 3.06
CA LYS A 140 4.48 -13.87 3.48
C LYS A 140 5.47 -14.04 4.64
N ARG A 141 5.34 -15.13 5.45
CA ARG A 141 6.18 -15.34 6.65
C ARG A 141 7.64 -15.58 6.27
N GLY A 142 8.53 -14.64 6.63
CA GLY A 142 9.95 -14.72 6.35
C GLY A 142 10.32 -14.69 4.88
N LYS A 143 9.42 -14.23 4.02
CA LYS A 143 9.61 -14.12 2.56
C LYS A 143 9.05 -12.79 2.07
N LEU A 144 9.63 -12.25 1.02
CA LEU A 144 9.05 -11.15 0.25
C LEU A 144 8.07 -11.74 -0.76
N ARG A 145 6.77 -11.69 -0.47
CA ARG A 145 5.71 -12.15 -1.36
C ARG A 145 5.32 -11.04 -2.32
N LEU A 146 5.48 -11.23 -3.62
CA LEU A 146 4.99 -10.30 -4.63
C LEU A 146 3.45 -10.33 -4.64
N ILE A 147 2.82 -9.18 -4.39
CA ILE A 147 1.36 -9.04 -4.40
C ILE A 147 0.85 -8.20 -5.59
N ALA A 148 1.67 -7.27 -6.11
CA ALA A 148 1.34 -6.52 -7.32
C ALA A 148 2.60 -6.30 -8.17
N GLY A 149 2.46 -6.38 -9.49
CA GLY A 149 3.55 -6.19 -10.44
C GLY A 149 3.05 -6.03 -11.88
N PRO A 150 3.95 -5.69 -12.84
CA PRO A 150 3.54 -5.34 -14.21
C PRO A 150 3.04 -6.52 -15.03
N ASP A 151 3.34 -7.74 -14.65
CA ASP A 151 3.18 -8.95 -15.45
C ASP A 151 2.36 -10.07 -14.77
N GLY A 152 1.82 -9.80 -13.57
CA GLY A 152 1.07 -10.79 -12.80
C GLY A 152 1.88 -12.02 -12.36
N LYS A 153 3.22 -11.93 -12.37
CA LYS A 153 4.12 -13.02 -11.95
C LYS A 153 3.78 -13.53 -10.56
N ASP A 154 4.09 -14.80 -10.34
CA ASP A 154 3.89 -15.49 -9.06
C ASP A 154 2.45 -15.36 -8.52
N GLY A 155 1.47 -15.16 -9.42
CA GLY A 155 0.08 -14.97 -9.05
C GLY A 155 -0.23 -13.58 -8.45
N SER A 156 0.64 -12.58 -8.61
CA SER A 156 0.36 -11.19 -8.19
C SER A 156 -0.79 -10.57 -9.00
N VAL A 157 -1.40 -9.50 -8.49
CA VAL A 157 -2.29 -8.67 -9.31
C VAL A 157 -1.47 -7.82 -10.28
N THR A 158 -2.05 -7.49 -11.44
CA THR A 158 -1.36 -6.74 -12.48
C THR A 158 -1.54 -5.23 -12.28
N ILE A 159 -0.47 -4.45 -12.39
CA ILE A 159 -0.49 -2.99 -12.43
C ILE A 159 0.18 -2.47 -13.70
N HIS A 160 -0.30 -1.36 -14.24
CA HIS A 160 0.23 -0.74 -15.45
C HIS A 160 1.39 0.23 -15.13
N GLN A 161 2.42 -0.30 -14.46
CA GLN A 161 3.64 0.45 -14.13
C GLN A 161 4.80 -0.50 -13.88
N ASP A 162 6.04 -0.08 -14.22
CA ASP A 162 7.26 -0.80 -13.80
C ASP A 162 7.53 -0.60 -12.30
N ALA A 163 6.64 -1.16 -11.51
CA ALA A 163 6.70 -1.18 -10.06
C ALA A 163 6.32 -2.58 -9.56
N ARG A 164 6.88 -2.97 -8.43
CA ARG A 164 6.56 -4.23 -7.75
C ARG A 164 6.29 -3.96 -6.29
N LEU A 165 5.19 -4.50 -5.79
CA LEU A 165 4.82 -4.42 -4.38
C LEU A 165 4.96 -5.80 -3.75
N TYR A 166 5.85 -5.88 -2.77
CA TYR A 166 6.05 -7.05 -1.93
C TYR A 166 5.51 -6.82 -0.53
N VAL A 167 5.04 -7.89 0.11
CA VAL A 167 4.69 -7.91 1.52
C VAL A 167 5.47 -9.00 2.24
N THR A 168 5.88 -8.74 3.47
CA THR A 168 6.50 -9.73 4.35
C THR A 168 5.98 -9.63 5.77
N LEU A 169 5.85 -10.78 6.43
CA LEU A 169 5.59 -10.92 7.86
C LEU A 169 6.87 -11.43 8.52
N LEU A 170 7.39 -10.67 9.49
CA LEU A 170 8.64 -10.99 10.17
C LEU A 170 8.41 -11.21 11.67
N SER A 171 8.97 -12.29 12.18
CA SER A 171 9.14 -12.48 13.63
C SER A 171 10.36 -11.71 14.12
N PRO A 172 10.48 -11.44 15.46
CA PRO A 172 11.68 -10.82 16.01
C PRO A 172 12.95 -11.59 15.62
N GLY A 173 13.96 -10.87 15.12
CA GLY A 173 15.24 -11.42 14.67
C GLY A 173 15.22 -12.05 13.26
N GLN A 174 14.06 -12.30 12.67
CA GLN A 174 13.95 -12.82 11.30
C GLN A 174 14.31 -11.75 10.28
N GLU A 175 14.96 -12.16 9.19
CA GLU A 175 15.49 -11.26 8.17
C GLU A 175 15.07 -11.70 6.78
N VAL A 176 14.77 -10.72 5.92
CA VAL A 176 14.62 -10.90 4.47
C VAL A 176 15.52 -9.93 3.73
N VAL A 177 15.98 -10.35 2.55
CA VAL A 177 16.87 -9.54 1.71
C VAL A 177 16.22 -9.31 0.35
N HIS A 178 16.23 -8.06 -0.11
CA HIS A 178 15.86 -7.68 -1.47
C HIS A 178 17.08 -7.15 -2.22
N GLN A 179 17.31 -7.66 -3.44
CA GLN A 179 18.32 -7.13 -4.34
C GLN A 179 17.66 -6.08 -5.24
N LEU A 180 18.06 -4.84 -5.07
CA LEU A 180 17.56 -3.74 -5.87
C LEU A 180 18.40 -3.62 -7.15
N GLY A 181 17.75 -3.71 -8.30
CA GLY A 181 18.41 -3.60 -9.60
C GLY A 181 19.08 -2.23 -9.81
N LYS A 182 20.06 -2.16 -10.72
CA LYS A 182 20.71 -0.89 -11.08
C LYS A 182 19.68 0.12 -11.59
N GLY A 183 19.71 1.34 -11.05
CA GLY A 183 18.81 2.43 -11.43
C GLY A 183 17.39 2.30 -10.84
N ARG A 184 17.16 1.36 -9.94
CA ARG A 184 15.90 1.21 -9.24
C ARG A 184 15.95 1.87 -7.86
N TYR A 185 14.76 2.14 -7.35
CA TYR A 185 14.50 2.80 -6.08
C TYR A 185 13.56 1.93 -5.24
N ALA A 186 13.55 2.12 -3.93
CA ALA A 186 12.58 1.45 -3.11
C ALA A 186 11.89 2.40 -2.13
N TRP A 187 10.64 2.09 -1.83
CA TRP A 187 9.95 2.62 -0.66
C TRP A 187 9.60 1.46 0.27
N LEU A 188 9.96 1.58 1.54
CA LEU A 188 9.54 0.65 2.57
C LEU A 188 8.51 1.32 3.47
N GLN A 189 7.39 0.64 3.71
CA GLN A 189 6.33 1.08 4.62
C GLN A 189 6.15 0.05 5.72
N VAL A 190 6.30 0.45 6.98
CA VAL A 190 6.00 -0.42 8.13
C VAL A 190 4.51 -0.33 8.43
N ALA A 191 3.76 -1.38 8.12
CA ALA A 191 2.33 -1.45 8.38
C ALA A 191 2.02 -1.80 9.84
N LYS A 192 2.77 -2.73 10.42
CA LYS A 192 2.66 -3.14 11.84
C LYS A 192 4.03 -3.42 12.43
N GLY A 193 4.18 -3.18 13.75
CA GLY A 193 5.36 -3.53 14.53
C GLY A 193 6.58 -2.66 14.28
N ALA A 194 7.78 -3.27 14.28
CA ALA A 194 9.05 -2.55 14.11
C ALA A 194 10.09 -3.41 13.39
N VAL A 195 10.90 -2.75 12.56
CA VAL A 195 11.98 -3.39 11.80
C VAL A 195 13.24 -2.53 11.78
N GLU A 196 14.35 -3.13 11.36
CA GLU A 196 15.55 -2.43 10.94
C GLU A 196 15.71 -2.57 9.41
N LEU A 197 15.89 -1.45 8.72
CA LEU A 197 16.25 -1.42 7.29
C LEU A 197 17.73 -1.02 7.16
N ASN A 198 18.58 -1.94 6.72
CA ASN A 198 20.05 -1.75 6.67
C ASN A 198 20.59 -1.15 8.00
N GLY A 199 20.14 -1.67 9.16
CA GLY A 199 20.52 -1.23 10.50
C GLY A 199 19.83 0.07 10.97
N LYS A 200 18.95 0.69 10.20
CA LYS A 200 18.18 1.87 10.62
C LYS A 200 16.82 1.45 11.19
N PRO A 201 16.47 1.86 12.42
CA PRO A 201 15.21 1.47 13.05
C PRO A 201 14.02 2.22 12.46
N LEU A 202 12.95 1.48 12.13
CA LEU A 202 11.65 1.96 11.72
C LEU A 202 10.55 1.30 12.57
N HIS A 203 9.52 2.07 12.85
CA HIS A 203 8.35 1.66 13.63
C HIS A 203 7.08 1.74 12.81
N GLN A 204 6.00 1.21 13.31
CA GLN A 204 4.68 1.25 12.67
C GLN A 204 4.34 2.66 12.17
N GLY A 205 3.91 2.74 10.91
CA GLY A 205 3.57 3.96 10.22
C GLY A 205 4.77 4.72 9.61
N ASP A 206 6.02 4.37 9.98
CA ASP A 206 7.20 4.94 9.33
C ASP A 206 7.31 4.44 7.88
N GLY A 207 7.78 5.32 7.00
CA GLY A 207 8.18 5.01 5.64
C GLY A 207 9.65 5.34 5.40
N ALA A 208 10.27 4.72 4.41
CA ALA A 208 11.65 5.01 4.01
C ALA A 208 11.81 5.05 2.50
N ALA A 209 12.23 6.20 1.97
CA ALA A 209 12.69 6.34 0.60
C ALA A 209 14.13 5.84 0.48
N VAL A 210 14.40 4.97 -0.48
CA VAL A 210 15.71 4.35 -0.71
C VAL A 210 16.18 4.64 -2.12
N SER A 211 17.38 5.21 -2.24
CA SER A 211 18.12 5.43 -3.48
C SER A 211 19.57 5.01 -3.30
N ASP A 212 20.23 4.61 -4.39
CA ASP A 212 21.65 4.26 -4.43
C ASP A 212 22.06 3.12 -3.49
N GLU A 213 21.12 2.23 -3.17
CA GLU A 213 21.36 0.98 -2.44
C GLU A 213 21.16 -0.20 -3.39
N GLN A 214 22.04 -1.18 -3.34
CA GLN A 214 21.91 -2.40 -4.15
C GLN A 214 21.25 -3.55 -3.39
N LYS A 215 21.35 -3.50 -2.06
CA LYS A 215 20.83 -4.54 -1.18
C LYS A 215 20.06 -3.92 -0.03
N LEU A 216 18.85 -4.39 0.19
CA LEU A 216 18.00 -4.03 1.30
C LEU A 216 17.87 -5.23 2.22
N THR A 217 18.34 -5.08 3.45
CA THR A 217 18.17 -6.05 4.53
C THR A 217 17.10 -5.53 5.47
N ILE A 218 16.00 -6.27 5.61
CA ILE A 218 14.87 -5.92 6.47
C ILE A 218 14.82 -6.97 7.58
N LYS A 219 15.05 -6.55 8.82
CA LYS A 219 15.07 -7.42 9.99
C LYS A 219 13.96 -7.04 10.96
N GLY A 220 13.16 -8.01 11.39
CA GLY A 220 12.16 -7.81 12.43
C GLY A 220 12.80 -7.48 13.77
N ALA A 221 12.52 -6.29 14.30
CA ALA A 221 12.84 -5.92 15.69
C ALA A 221 11.72 -6.39 16.63
N GLN A 222 10.50 -6.42 16.12
CA GLN A 222 9.31 -6.99 16.73
C GLN A 222 8.59 -7.86 15.70
N ALA A 223 7.45 -8.47 16.06
CA ALA A 223 6.52 -9.02 15.06
C ALA A 223 6.07 -7.86 14.16
N ALA A 224 6.32 -7.97 12.85
CA ALA A 224 6.14 -6.86 11.94
C ALA A 224 5.50 -7.30 10.61
N GLU A 225 4.74 -6.39 10.02
CA GLU A 225 4.21 -6.46 8.67
C GLU A 225 4.73 -5.27 7.86
N VAL A 226 5.37 -5.57 6.73
CA VAL A 226 6.09 -4.57 5.92
C VAL A 226 5.70 -4.68 4.46
N LEU A 227 5.45 -3.53 3.84
CA LEU A 227 5.31 -3.38 2.40
C LEU A 227 6.61 -2.83 1.82
N LEU A 228 7.11 -3.46 0.76
CA LEU A 228 8.28 -3.01 0.02
C LEU A 228 7.90 -2.76 -1.44
N PHE A 229 8.06 -1.53 -1.88
CA PHE A 229 7.89 -1.11 -3.27
C PHE A 229 9.26 -1.05 -3.94
N ASP A 230 9.42 -1.76 -5.05
CA ASP A 230 10.56 -1.70 -5.95
C ASP A 230 10.12 -0.91 -7.19
N LEU A 231 10.73 0.25 -7.42
CA LEU A 231 10.27 1.29 -8.34
C LEU A 231 11.34 1.64 -9.40
N ALA A 232 10.90 1.98 -10.61
CA ALA A 232 11.77 2.50 -11.67
C ALA A 232 12.22 3.94 -11.41
#